data_b591b4a5cabdcf920a665f7ff76133d2
#
_entry.id   b591b4a5cabdcf920a665f7ff76133d2
#
_cell.length_a   1.000
_cell.length_b   1.000
_cell.length_c   1.000
_cell.angle_alpha   90.00
_cell.angle_beta   90.00
_cell.angle_gamma   90.00
#
_symmetry.space_group_name_H-M   'P 1'
#
loop_
_entity.id
_entity.type
_entity.pdbx_description
1 polymer ?
#
loop_
_entity_poly.entity_id
_entity_poly.type
_entity_poly.pdbx_seq_one_letter_code
_entity_poly.pdbx_strand_id
1 'polypeptide(L)'
;MSKASDPTGERNQEPLRFEPEPAENSQPWVEKLDDGYPKPEPLLGDDAEAPPVKPAGAIGRRAILGLFALSLTFGAAGGAGATVLLLSGLNGSGDIGTQIRQTLVSEQSAIVNVADHISPAIVTLEVTSTGGEAVGSGVIYSADGWIITNRHVVDGATAITVHLKDGRDFPGSVYGIDTLTDLAIVKVEATGLTAATLGRSSAIQVGQTAIAIGSPLGVYTNSVTAGIISAIGREITTESGRLDGLLQTDAAINPGNSGGALVDSSGAVIGINTAISTEGAGIGFAIPIDIARPIMEQALAGVELSRPWIGIRYVALDRRTAAQNNLTLFQGAWISGGTESGIVTGSPAEAAGLTDGDIITKVEGVVIDELHPLQDLLVQYSPGAVIVLDVIRSGATVQISVTLGIRPNQ
;
A
#
# COMPACT_ATOMS: atom_id res chain seq x y z
N MET A 1 -29.13 -25.86 -74.00
CA MET A 1 -28.85 -24.43 -74.25
C MET A 1 -29.12 -23.69 -72.96
N SER A 2 -28.14 -23.27 -72.30
CA SER A 2 -27.96 -22.02 -71.57
C SER A 2 -26.73 -22.16 -70.66
N LYS A 3 -25.84 -21.18 -70.75
CA LYS A 3 -24.51 -21.15 -70.14
C LYS A 3 -24.60 -20.87 -68.67
N ALA A 4 -23.88 -21.63 -67.83
CA ALA A 4 -23.50 -21.32 -66.50
C ALA A 4 -22.35 -20.28 -66.50
N SER A 5 -22.47 -19.22 -65.75
CA SER A 5 -21.44 -18.21 -65.46
C SER A 5 -20.84 -18.49 -64.11
N ASP A 6 -19.54 -18.70 -64.07
CA ASP A 6 -18.67 -18.82 -62.92
C ASP A 6 -18.35 -17.42 -62.37
N PRO A 7 -18.34 -17.22 -61.03
CA PRO A 7 -17.78 -16.01 -60.41
C PRO A 7 -16.70 -16.36 -59.37
N THR A 8 -15.51 -16.71 -59.80
CA THR A 8 -14.32 -16.64 -58.95
C THR A 8 -13.48 -15.46 -59.35
N GLY A 9 -13.74 -14.32 -58.70
CA GLY A 9 -12.90 -13.12 -58.75
C GLY A 9 -11.94 -13.11 -57.56
N GLU A 10 -10.81 -13.77 -57.69
CA GLU A 10 -9.67 -13.56 -56.80
C GLU A 10 -9.11 -12.16 -57.01
N ARG A 11 -9.25 -11.28 -56.00
CA ARG A 11 -8.51 -10.04 -55.90
C ARG A 11 -7.19 -10.34 -55.17
N ASN A 12 -6.11 -10.37 -55.94
CA ASN A 12 -4.75 -10.27 -55.44
C ASN A 12 -4.62 -8.93 -54.68
N GLN A 13 -4.49 -8.99 -53.35
CA GLN A 13 -4.01 -7.88 -52.53
C GLN A 13 -2.50 -8.05 -52.39
N GLU A 14 -1.72 -7.18 -53.01
CA GLU A 14 -0.29 -7.02 -52.74
C GLU A 14 -0.08 -6.61 -51.27
N PRO A 15 0.94 -7.18 -50.57
CA PRO A 15 1.25 -6.76 -49.22
C PRO A 15 1.81 -5.34 -49.23
N LEU A 16 1.22 -4.46 -48.41
CA LEU A 16 1.72 -3.13 -48.11
C LEU A 16 3.14 -3.24 -47.52
N ARG A 17 4.14 -2.82 -48.31
CA ARG A 17 5.49 -2.57 -47.84
C ARG A 17 5.48 -1.27 -47.03
N PHE A 18 5.71 -1.36 -45.71
CA PHE A 18 6.10 -0.21 -44.92
C PHE A 18 7.58 0.06 -45.18
N GLU A 19 7.88 1.15 -45.88
CA GLU A 19 9.20 1.77 -45.86
C GLU A 19 9.30 2.62 -44.60
N PRO A 20 10.36 2.44 -43.76
CA PRO A 20 10.56 3.32 -42.61
C PRO A 20 10.97 4.71 -43.11
N GLU A 21 10.24 5.76 -42.71
CA GLU A 21 10.66 7.14 -42.88
C GLU A 21 12.04 7.37 -42.25
N PRO A 22 12.93 8.16 -42.83
CA PRO A 22 14.21 8.47 -42.26
C PRO A 22 14.02 9.29 -40.97
N ALA A 23 14.67 8.85 -39.88
CA ALA A 23 14.70 9.53 -38.61
C ALA A 23 15.19 10.97 -38.74
N GLU A 24 14.27 11.91 -38.71
CA GLU A 24 14.55 13.35 -38.69
C GLU A 24 14.97 13.71 -37.25
N ASN A 25 16.25 13.98 -37.12
CA ASN A 25 16.95 14.78 -36.09
C ASN A 25 16.28 14.90 -34.73
N SER A 26 16.55 13.93 -33.85
CA SER A 26 16.31 14.06 -32.42
C SER A 26 17.32 15.05 -31.81
N GLN A 27 16.99 16.33 -31.82
CA GLN A 27 17.66 17.30 -30.96
C GLN A 27 17.14 17.10 -29.49
N PRO A 28 18.03 17.13 -28.50
CA PRO A 28 17.60 16.97 -27.13
C PRO A 28 16.72 18.15 -26.71
N TRP A 29 15.59 17.84 -26.11
CA TRP A 29 14.53 18.74 -25.62
C TRP A 29 14.96 19.82 -24.60
N VAL A 30 16.26 19.97 -24.36
CA VAL A 30 16.88 20.96 -23.44
C VAL A 30 16.79 22.40 -23.97
N GLU A 31 16.51 22.63 -25.26
CA GLU A 31 16.60 23.97 -25.87
C GLU A 31 15.28 24.78 -25.92
N LYS A 32 14.21 24.31 -25.27
CA LYS A 32 12.89 25.00 -25.24
C LYS A 32 12.44 25.57 -23.90
N LEU A 33 13.37 25.77 -22.94
CA LEU A 33 13.06 26.34 -21.64
C LEU A 33 13.45 27.81 -21.46
N ASP A 34 13.68 28.58 -22.54
CA ASP A 34 14.24 29.93 -22.40
C ASP A 34 13.23 31.09 -22.54
N ASP A 35 11.93 30.87 -22.55
CA ASP A 35 10.95 31.97 -22.59
C ASP A 35 9.90 31.83 -21.47
N GLY A 36 10.16 32.47 -20.31
CA GLY A 36 9.09 32.85 -19.42
C GLY A 36 9.25 32.58 -17.91
N TYR A 37 10.33 32.00 -17.46
CA TYR A 37 10.57 31.89 -16.01
C TYR A 37 11.59 32.94 -15.56
N PRO A 38 11.32 33.72 -14.48
CA PRO A 38 12.31 34.60 -13.90
C PRO A 38 13.49 33.78 -13.40
N LYS A 39 14.71 34.13 -13.89
CA LYS A 39 15.94 33.52 -13.39
C LYS A 39 16.01 33.77 -11.89
N PRO A 40 16.35 32.75 -11.05
CA PRO A 40 16.59 33.01 -9.65
C PRO A 40 17.73 34.01 -9.49
N GLU A 41 17.51 35.09 -8.75
CA GLU A 41 18.57 36.03 -8.39
C GLU A 41 19.66 35.27 -7.63
N PRO A 42 20.96 35.53 -7.91
CA PRO A 42 22.05 34.96 -7.13
C PRO A 42 21.92 35.44 -5.67
N LEU A 43 21.82 34.48 -4.76
CA LEU A 43 21.61 34.71 -3.32
C LEU A 43 22.81 35.33 -2.61
N LEU A 44 23.92 35.62 -3.30
CA LEU A 44 25.08 36.34 -2.75
C LEU A 44 25.65 37.25 -3.83
N GLY A 45 25.69 38.57 -3.56
CA GLY A 45 26.45 39.53 -4.35
C GLY A 45 27.95 39.22 -4.26
N ASP A 46 28.63 39.35 -5.38
CA ASP A 46 30.09 39.10 -5.56
C ASP A 46 31.01 40.03 -4.74
N ASP A 47 30.48 40.90 -3.88
CA ASP A 47 31.25 41.90 -3.13
C ASP A 47 31.25 41.71 -1.59
N ALA A 48 30.92 40.54 -1.07
CA ALA A 48 31.10 40.26 0.36
C ALA A 48 32.55 39.75 0.58
N GLU A 49 33.47 40.72 0.82
CA GLU A 49 34.78 40.46 1.37
C GLU A 49 34.67 39.66 2.67
N ALA A 50 35.11 38.38 2.66
CA ALA A 50 35.07 37.51 3.82
C ALA A 50 35.93 38.16 4.94
N PRO A 51 35.46 38.24 6.19
CA PRO A 51 36.26 38.77 7.27
C PRO A 51 37.52 37.95 7.41
N PRO A 52 38.68 38.62 7.68
CA PRO A 52 39.98 37.94 7.76
C PRO A 52 39.93 36.88 8.87
N VAL A 53 40.09 35.62 8.47
CA VAL A 53 40.27 34.50 9.39
C VAL A 53 41.58 34.74 10.09
N LYS A 54 41.55 35.07 11.40
CA LYS A 54 42.77 35.13 12.23
C LYS A 54 43.40 33.74 12.19
N PRO A 55 44.67 33.59 11.78
CA PRO A 55 45.33 32.30 11.82
C PRO A 55 45.37 31.81 13.26
N ALA A 56 44.83 30.63 13.50
CA ALA A 56 44.98 29.92 14.77
C ALA A 56 46.46 29.91 15.08
N GLY A 57 46.86 30.45 16.23
CA GLY A 57 48.25 30.66 16.59
C GLY A 57 49.08 29.41 16.39
N ALA A 58 50.07 29.50 15.53
CA ALA A 58 51.03 28.46 15.34
C ALA A 58 51.66 28.15 16.70
N ILE A 59 51.43 26.95 17.20
CA ILE A 59 52.15 26.42 18.36
C ILE A 59 53.64 26.48 18.01
N GLY A 60 54.35 27.41 18.62
CA GLY A 60 55.71 27.67 18.27
C GLY A 60 56.55 26.43 18.44
N ARG A 61 57.53 26.23 17.54
CA ARG A 61 58.48 25.13 17.56
C ARG A 61 59.13 24.87 18.94
N ARG A 62 59.13 25.87 19.83
CA ARG A 62 59.62 25.78 21.20
C ARG A 62 58.63 25.04 22.14
N ALA A 63 57.32 25.09 21.89
CA ALA A 63 56.34 24.31 22.66
C ALA A 63 56.36 22.81 22.30
N ILE A 64 56.63 22.49 21.04
CA ILE A 64 56.81 21.11 20.58
C ILE A 64 58.09 20.49 21.15
N LEU A 65 59.16 21.25 21.19
CA LEU A 65 60.44 20.79 21.82
C LEU A 65 60.30 20.64 23.35
N GLY A 66 59.50 21.49 24.02
CA GLY A 66 59.17 21.35 25.44
C GLY A 66 58.41 20.09 25.79
N LEU A 67 57.44 19.70 24.96
CA LEU A 67 56.66 18.47 25.10
C LEU A 67 57.52 17.22 24.85
N PHE A 68 58.45 17.28 23.91
CA PHE A 68 59.41 16.18 23.67
C PHE A 68 60.41 16.02 24.80
N ALA A 69 60.87 17.13 25.44
CA ALA A 69 61.79 17.07 26.58
C ALA A 69 61.08 16.52 27.84
N LEU A 70 59.80 16.82 28.04
CA LEU A 70 59.04 16.32 29.18
C LEU A 70 58.73 14.81 29.07
N SER A 71 58.63 14.28 27.84
CA SER A 71 58.40 12.84 27.59
C SER A 71 59.65 11.98 27.83
N LEU A 72 60.86 12.57 27.76
CA LEU A 72 62.11 11.86 28.00
C LEU A 72 62.48 11.72 29.49
N THR A 73 61.88 12.53 30.38
CA THR A 73 62.18 12.50 31.83
C THR A 73 61.18 11.61 32.64
N PHE A 74 60.01 11.24 32.07
CA PHE A 74 59.12 10.25 32.67
C PHE A 74 59.29 8.90 31.94
N GLY A 75 60.42 8.32 32.15
CA GLY A 75 60.91 7.15 31.44
C GLY A 75 60.06 5.89 31.59
N ALA A 76 60.22 5.08 30.59
CA ALA A 76 60.13 3.61 30.49
C ALA A 76 58.87 2.85 30.94
N ALA A 77 58.00 3.38 31.81
CA ALA A 77 56.80 2.67 32.21
C ALA A 77 55.47 3.34 31.79
N GLY A 78 55.47 4.63 31.36
CA GLY A 78 54.27 5.37 30.95
C GLY A 78 54.12 5.60 29.45
N GLY A 79 55.22 5.44 28.69
CA GLY A 79 55.24 5.82 27.25
C GLY A 79 54.42 4.92 26.34
N ALA A 80 54.29 3.65 26.66
CA ALA A 80 53.53 2.71 25.83
C ALA A 80 51.99 2.91 25.98
N GLY A 81 51.50 3.31 27.17
CA GLY A 81 50.08 3.53 27.40
C GLY A 81 49.55 4.80 26.76
N ALA A 82 50.32 5.89 26.79
CA ALA A 82 49.90 7.17 26.17
C ALA A 82 49.92 7.14 24.63
N THR A 83 50.87 6.40 24.05
CA THR A 83 50.93 6.22 22.60
C THR A 83 49.79 5.35 22.07
N VAL A 84 49.42 4.33 22.81
CA VAL A 84 48.26 3.49 22.47
C VAL A 84 46.96 4.29 22.59
N LEU A 85 46.80 5.16 23.60
CA LEU A 85 45.62 6.01 23.77
C LEU A 85 45.51 7.11 22.68
N LEU A 86 46.63 7.68 22.24
CA LEU A 86 46.65 8.66 21.15
C LEU A 86 46.42 8.02 19.78
N LEU A 87 46.97 6.83 19.54
CA LEU A 87 46.74 6.08 18.30
C LEU A 87 45.32 5.51 18.22
N SER A 88 44.70 5.11 19.34
CA SER A 88 43.31 4.69 19.37
C SER A 88 42.35 5.86 19.19
N GLY A 89 42.69 7.09 19.61
CA GLY A 89 41.91 8.29 19.36
C GLY A 89 42.00 8.82 17.92
N LEU A 90 43.03 8.50 17.17
CA LEU A 90 43.20 8.86 15.75
C LEU A 90 42.63 7.81 14.78
N ASN A 91 42.34 6.60 15.25
CA ASN A 91 41.69 5.55 14.46
C ASN A 91 40.16 5.61 14.49
N GLY A 92 39.56 6.65 15.03
CA GLY A 92 38.10 6.83 15.04
C GLY A 92 37.45 7.04 13.66
N SER A 93 38.25 7.11 12.58
CA SER A 93 37.69 7.22 11.21
C SER A 93 37.36 5.88 10.56
N GLY A 94 37.68 4.74 11.21
CA GLY A 94 37.36 3.41 10.68
C GLY A 94 35.99 2.85 11.02
N ASP A 95 35.33 3.44 12.01
CA ASP A 95 34.13 2.83 12.59
C ASP A 95 32.82 3.18 11.85
N ILE A 96 32.76 4.37 11.23
CA ILE A 96 31.55 4.81 10.49
C ILE A 96 31.29 3.92 9.28
N GLY A 97 32.32 3.58 8.51
CA GLY A 97 32.20 2.68 7.35
C GLY A 97 31.77 1.26 7.74
N THR A 98 32.27 0.78 8.88
CA THR A 98 31.93 -0.56 9.40
C THR A 98 30.53 -0.57 9.98
N GLN A 99 30.10 0.46 10.70
CA GLN A 99 28.74 0.59 11.22
C GLN A 99 27.72 0.72 10.10
N ILE A 100 27.95 1.55 9.08
CA ILE A 100 27.09 1.66 7.91
C ILE A 100 26.98 0.31 7.20
N ARG A 101 28.09 -0.40 7.00
CA ARG A 101 28.10 -1.71 6.36
C ARG A 101 27.34 -2.77 7.17
N GLN A 102 27.48 -2.75 8.50
CA GLN A 102 26.74 -3.65 9.39
C GLN A 102 25.23 -3.34 9.37
N THR A 103 24.83 -2.06 9.37
CA THR A 103 23.44 -1.65 9.28
C THR A 103 22.82 -2.10 7.96
N LEU A 104 23.46 -1.86 6.82
CA LEU A 104 22.98 -2.30 5.51
C LEU A 104 22.87 -3.83 5.40
N VAL A 105 23.83 -4.57 5.92
CA VAL A 105 23.78 -6.05 5.95
C VAL A 105 22.67 -6.54 6.87
N SER A 106 22.37 -5.86 7.98
CA SER A 106 21.29 -6.23 8.89
C SER A 106 19.91 -6.00 8.28
N GLU A 107 19.71 -4.90 7.54
CA GLU A 107 18.45 -4.62 6.84
C GLU A 107 18.18 -5.61 5.72
N GLN A 108 19.16 -5.91 4.88
CA GLN A 108 19.02 -6.95 3.85
C GLN A 108 18.73 -8.32 4.46
N SER A 109 19.37 -8.67 5.57
CA SER A 109 19.10 -9.92 6.28
C SER A 109 17.70 -9.95 6.87
N ALA A 110 17.17 -8.80 7.31
CA ALA A 110 15.80 -8.71 7.82
C ALA A 110 14.77 -8.99 6.73
N ILE A 111 14.91 -8.39 5.53
CA ILE A 111 13.99 -8.63 4.40
C ILE A 111 14.03 -10.09 3.96
N VAL A 112 15.22 -10.69 3.87
CA VAL A 112 15.38 -12.11 3.52
C VAL A 112 14.69 -13.00 4.55
N ASN A 113 14.89 -12.73 5.84
CA ASN A 113 14.28 -13.51 6.93
C ASN A 113 12.75 -13.39 6.92
N VAL A 114 12.22 -12.19 6.69
CA VAL A 114 10.78 -11.95 6.56
C VAL A 114 10.22 -12.73 5.36
N ALA A 115 10.87 -12.63 4.20
CA ALA A 115 10.47 -13.33 2.99
C ALA A 115 10.45 -14.85 3.19
N ASP A 116 11.48 -15.41 3.81
CA ASP A 116 11.56 -16.85 4.09
C ASP A 116 10.47 -17.31 5.07
N HIS A 117 10.18 -16.49 6.07
CA HIS A 117 9.18 -16.81 7.10
C HIS A 117 7.76 -16.83 6.55
N ILE A 118 7.36 -15.82 5.76
CA ILE A 118 5.99 -15.69 5.24
C ILE A 118 5.74 -16.52 3.99
N SER A 119 6.78 -16.79 3.19
CA SER A 119 6.66 -17.48 1.90
C SER A 119 5.86 -18.79 1.93
N PRO A 120 5.96 -19.65 2.98
CA PRO A 120 5.14 -20.87 3.04
C PRO A 120 3.64 -20.62 3.13
N ALA A 121 3.22 -19.40 3.52
CA ALA A 121 1.82 -18.99 3.59
C ALA A 121 1.34 -18.28 2.30
N ILE A 122 2.23 -18.05 1.32
CA ILE A 122 1.88 -17.43 0.04
C ILE A 122 1.71 -18.53 -1.00
N VAL A 123 0.59 -18.48 -1.72
CA VAL A 123 0.24 -19.47 -2.75
C VAL A 123 0.08 -18.81 -4.11
N THR A 124 0.28 -19.60 -5.16
CA THR A 124 -0.14 -19.25 -6.52
C THR A 124 -1.55 -19.77 -6.75
N LEU A 125 -2.40 -18.93 -7.30
CA LEU A 125 -3.73 -19.28 -7.78
C LEU A 125 -3.70 -19.32 -9.31
N GLU A 126 -3.76 -20.50 -9.88
CA GLU A 126 -3.98 -20.70 -11.31
C GLU A 126 -5.49 -20.82 -11.53
N VAL A 127 -6.04 -19.89 -12.28
CA VAL A 127 -7.49 -19.75 -12.47
C VAL A 127 -7.84 -19.97 -13.92
N THR A 128 -8.68 -20.96 -14.18
CA THR A 128 -9.31 -21.18 -15.49
C THR A 128 -10.67 -20.51 -15.50
N SER A 129 -10.93 -19.66 -16.48
CA SER A 129 -12.21 -19.00 -16.69
C SER A 129 -12.66 -19.14 -18.14
N THR A 130 -13.88 -18.72 -18.45
CA THR A 130 -14.38 -18.67 -19.83
C THR A 130 -13.60 -17.69 -20.71
N GLY A 131 -12.87 -16.74 -20.11
CA GLY A 131 -12.01 -15.75 -20.78
C GLY A 131 -10.57 -16.22 -21.01
N GLY A 132 -10.18 -17.38 -20.48
CA GLY A 132 -8.82 -17.92 -20.55
C GLY A 132 -8.24 -18.28 -19.18
N GLU A 133 -6.92 -18.43 -19.13
CA GLU A 133 -6.17 -18.71 -17.92
C GLU A 133 -5.62 -17.41 -17.33
N ALA A 134 -5.67 -17.30 -16.00
CA ALA A 134 -5.10 -16.19 -15.24
C ALA A 134 -4.30 -16.75 -14.06
N VAL A 135 -3.32 -15.97 -13.60
CA VAL A 135 -2.49 -16.34 -12.45
C VAL A 135 -2.45 -15.16 -11.49
N GLY A 136 -2.68 -15.44 -10.20
CA GLY A 136 -2.56 -14.50 -9.11
C GLY A 136 -1.97 -15.14 -7.88
N SER A 137 -1.94 -14.41 -6.80
CA SER A 137 -1.47 -14.87 -5.49
C SER A 137 -2.59 -14.99 -4.49
N GLY A 138 -2.34 -15.73 -3.40
CA GLY A 138 -3.20 -15.79 -2.24
C GLY A 138 -2.39 -15.90 -0.96
N VAL A 139 -3.04 -15.62 0.17
CA VAL A 139 -2.45 -15.70 1.50
C VAL A 139 -3.24 -16.72 2.33
N ILE A 140 -2.60 -17.79 2.74
CA ILE A 140 -3.17 -18.76 3.67
C ILE A 140 -3.28 -18.10 5.04
N TYR A 141 -4.47 -17.97 5.59
CA TYR A 141 -4.70 -17.36 6.91
C TYR A 141 -5.20 -18.37 7.97
N SER A 142 -5.44 -19.61 7.56
CA SER A 142 -5.78 -20.71 8.49
C SER A 142 -5.19 -22.03 8.02
N ALA A 143 -4.70 -22.83 8.97
CA ALA A 143 -4.00 -24.08 8.69
C ALA A 143 -4.87 -25.19 8.09
N ASP A 144 -6.18 -25.01 8.06
CA ASP A 144 -7.17 -25.90 7.44
C ASP A 144 -7.56 -25.51 6.00
N GLY A 145 -6.82 -24.55 5.38
CA GLY A 145 -6.92 -24.29 3.96
C GLY A 145 -7.78 -23.09 3.55
N TRP A 146 -7.95 -22.13 4.44
CA TRP A 146 -8.57 -20.84 4.09
C TRP A 146 -7.53 -19.87 3.54
N ILE A 147 -7.85 -19.28 2.40
CA ILE A 147 -6.96 -18.40 1.62
C ILE A 147 -7.72 -17.14 1.29
N ILE A 148 -7.09 -15.97 1.51
CA ILE A 148 -7.58 -14.69 1.03
C ILE A 148 -6.81 -14.27 -0.22
N THR A 149 -7.53 -13.67 -1.16
CA THR A 149 -7.00 -13.14 -2.43
C THR A 149 -7.85 -11.95 -2.89
N ASN A 150 -7.55 -11.40 -4.07
CA ASN A 150 -8.42 -10.42 -4.70
C ASN A 150 -9.57 -11.09 -5.45
N ARG A 151 -10.72 -10.39 -5.49
CA ARG A 151 -11.89 -10.79 -6.29
C ARG A 151 -11.53 -10.92 -7.78
N HIS A 152 -10.85 -9.90 -8.35
CA HIS A 152 -10.49 -9.89 -9.77
C HIS A 152 -9.58 -11.07 -10.17
N VAL A 153 -8.85 -11.67 -9.24
CA VAL A 153 -8.03 -12.88 -9.51
C VAL A 153 -8.91 -14.10 -9.76
N VAL A 154 -10.05 -14.22 -9.07
CA VAL A 154 -10.94 -15.40 -9.13
C VAL A 154 -12.25 -15.13 -9.87
N ASP A 155 -12.43 -13.95 -10.45
CA ASP A 155 -13.66 -13.56 -11.12
C ASP A 155 -13.92 -14.44 -12.35
N GLY A 156 -15.15 -14.96 -12.44
CA GLY A 156 -15.54 -15.89 -13.52
C GLY A 156 -14.81 -17.24 -13.51
N ALA A 157 -14.12 -17.60 -12.41
CA ALA A 157 -13.41 -18.87 -12.29
C ALA A 157 -14.35 -20.07 -12.48
N THR A 158 -13.97 -20.98 -13.38
CA THR A 158 -14.59 -22.31 -13.56
C THR A 158 -13.79 -23.40 -12.87
N ALA A 159 -12.49 -23.21 -12.69
CA ALA A 159 -11.60 -24.04 -11.90
C ALA A 159 -10.47 -23.18 -11.29
N ILE A 160 -10.01 -23.57 -10.11
CA ILE A 160 -8.87 -22.97 -9.43
C ILE A 160 -7.94 -24.08 -8.99
N THR A 161 -6.66 -23.97 -9.34
CA THR A 161 -5.59 -24.81 -8.77
C THR A 161 -4.74 -23.92 -7.86
N VAL A 162 -4.55 -24.36 -6.62
CA VAL A 162 -3.75 -23.68 -5.62
C VAL A 162 -2.42 -24.39 -5.50
N HIS A 163 -1.32 -23.72 -5.87
CA HIS A 163 0.04 -24.24 -5.79
C HIS A 163 0.72 -23.71 -4.53
N LEU A 164 1.21 -24.61 -3.68
CA LEU A 164 1.94 -24.27 -2.47
C LEU A 164 3.46 -24.20 -2.77
N LYS A 165 4.18 -23.44 -1.94
CA LYS A 165 5.65 -23.32 -2.05
C LYS A 165 6.38 -24.65 -1.94
N ASP A 166 5.82 -25.64 -1.24
CA ASP A 166 6.41 -26.98 -1.06
C ASP A 166 6.13 -27.94 -2.23
N GLY A 167 5.47 -27.46 -3.29
CA GLY A 167 5.17 -28.21 -4.51
C GLY A 167 3.88 -29.04 -4.44
N ARG A 168 3.09 -28.92 -3.38
CA ARG A 168 1.75 -29.53 -3.32
C ARG A 168 0.73 -28.66 -4.05
N ASP A 169 -0.18 -29.31 -4.75
CA ASP A 169 -1.27 -28.67 -5.47
C ASP A 169 -2.62 -29.13 -4.91
N PHE A 170 -3.56 -28.21 -4.82
CA PHE A 170 -4.91 -28.48 -4.34
C PHE A 170 -5.95 -27.84 -5.25
N PRO A 171 -7.08 -28.49 -5.51
CA PRO A 171 -8.23 -27.84 -6.12
C PRO A 171 -8.80 -26.82 -5.12
N GLY A 172 -8.97 -25.58 -5.58
CA GLY A 172 -9.58 -24.48 -4.82
C GLY A 172 -11.04 -24.27 -5.19
N SER A 173 -11.83 -23.84 -4.23
CA SER A 173 -13.21 -23.37 -4.45
C SER A 173 -13.39 -21.97 -3.92
N VAL A 174 -14.06 -21.09 -4.68
CA VAL A 174 -14.44 -19.77 -4.19
C VAL A 174 -15.52 -19.95 -3.13
N TYR A 175 -15.21 -19.60 -1.88
CA TYR A 175 -16.18 -19.60 -0.79
C TYR A 175 -17.12 -18.40 -0.88
N GLY A 176 -16.57 -17.24 -1.19
CA GLY A 176 -17.31 -16.00 -1.36
C GLY A 176 -16.45 -14.87 -1.88
N ILE A 177 -17.10 -13.86 -2.42
CA ILE A 177 -16.48 -12.66 -2.96
C ILE A 177 -17.05 -11.41 -2.28
N ASP A 178 -16.21 -10.39 -2.16
CA ASP A 178 -16.60 -9.06 -1.72
C ASP A 178 -16.32 -8.05 -2.83
N THR A 179 -17.35 -7.64 -3.50
CA THR A 179 -17.26 -6.69 -4.62
C THR A 179 -16.90 -5.28 -4.19
N LEU A 180 -17.17 -4.92 -2.92
CA LEU A 180 -16.90 -3.58 -2.39
C LEU A 180 -15.41 -3.32 -2.21
N THR A 181 -14.65 -4.33 -1.78
CA THR A 181 -13.24 -4.18 -1.42
C THR A 181 -12.30 -4.96 -2.33
N ASP A 182 -12.80 -5.56 -3.41
CA ASP A 182 -12.03 -6.41 -4.33
C ASP A 182 -11.34 -7.59 -3.62
N LEU A 183 -12.00 -8.21 -2.64
CA LEU A 183 -11.49 -9.37 -1.91
C LEU A 183 -12.29 -10.63 -2.23
N ALA A 184 -11.65 -11.79 -2.10
CA ALA A 184 -12.29 -13.10 -2.20
C ALA A 184 -11.66 -14.09 -1.22
N ILE A 185 -12.48 -15.05 -0.78
CA ILE A 185 -12.03 -16.18 0.04
C ILE A 185 -12.08 -17.44 -0.81
N VAL A 186 -10.96 -18.14 -0.85
CA VAL A 186 -10.80 -19.45 -1.49
C VAL A 186 -10.57 -20.50 -0.40
N LYS A 187 -11.20 -21.67 -0.56
CA LYS A 187 -11.04 -22.82 0.32
C LYS A 187 -10.39 -23.99 -0.43
N VAL A 188 -9.39 -24.58 0.19
CA VAL A 188 -8.83 -25.86 -0.22
C VAL A 188 -9.04 -26.91 0.87
N GLU A 189 -9.27 -28.15 0.49
CA GLU A 189 -9.40 -29.28 1.43
C GLU A 189 -8.02 -29.80 1.82
N ALA A 190 -7.38 -29.09 2.75
CA ALA A 190 -6.05 -29.39 3.27
C ALA A 190 -5.96 -29.07 4.76
N THR A 191 -5.00 -29.70 5.44
CA THR A 191 -4.73 -29.47 6.86
C THR A 191 -3.23 -29.34 7.10
N GLY A 192 -2.86 -28.69 8.21
CA GLY A 192 -1.45 -28.53 8.56
C GLY A 192 -0.69 -27.57 7.64
N LEU A 193 -1.40 -26.63 7.00
CA LEU A 193 -0.78 -25.59 6.19
C LEU A 193 -0.16 -24.51 7.11
N THR A 194 0.88 -23.86 6.60
CA THR A 194 1.46 -22.70 7.28
C THR A 194 0.54 -21.50 7.05
N ALA A 195 -0.05 -20.98 8.12
CA ALA A 195 -0.87 -19.78 8.06
C ALA A 195 -0.01 -18.54 8.32
N ALA A 196 -0.31 -17.43 7.62
CA ALA A 196 0.31 -16.15 7.82
C ALA A 196 -0.09 -15.54 9.17
N THR A 197 0.84 -14.83 9.81
CA THR A 197 0.53 -13.97 10.94
C THR A 197 -0.12 -12.68 10.44
N LEU A 198 -1.30 -12.35 10.95
CA LEU A 198 -2.02 -11.13 10.59
C LEU A 198 -1.63 -9.98 11.53
N GLY A 199 -1.17 -8.88 10.96
CA GLY A 199 -0.89 -7.63 11.65
C GLY A 199 -2.15 -6.78 11.87
N ARG A 200 -1.95 -5.48 12.06
CA ARG A 200 -2.99 -4.46 12.19
C ARG A 200 -2.69 -3.29 11.27
N SER A 201 -3.53 -3.06 10.29
CA SER A 201 -3.36 -1.91 9.38
C SER A 201 -3.67 -0.57 10.05
N SER A 202 -4.49 -0.56 11.09
CA SER A 202 -4.77 0.64 11.90
C SER A 202 -3.58 1.16 12.72
N ALA A 203 -2.52 0.36 12.88
CA ALA A 203 -1.31 0.74 13.60
C ALA A 203 -0.16 1.19 12.69
N ILE A 204 -0.37 1.19 11.38
CA ILE A 204 0.65 1.51 10.37
C ILE A 204 0.96 3.01 10.36
N GLN A 205 2.21 3.34 10.08
CA GLN A 205 2.69 4.70 9.90
C GLN A 205 3.29 4.90 8.50
N VAL A 206 3.08 6.07 7.92
CA VAL A 206 3.75 6.49 6.68
C VAL A 206 5.26 6.52 6.92
N GLY A 207 6.02 5.95 5.98
CA GLY A 207 7.47 5.75 6.09
C GLY A 207 7.88 4.41 6.70
N GLN A 208 6.95 3.62 7.22
CA GLN A 208 7.22 2.26 7.73
C GLN A 208 7.60 1.33 6.58
N THR A 209 8.56 0.43 6.81
CA THR A 209 8.97 -0.61 5.84
C THR A 209 7.77 -1.48 5.45
N ALA A 210 7.62 -1.70 4.15
CA ALA A 210 6.62 -2.56 3.55
C ALA A 210 7.29 -3.53 2.57
N ILE A 211 6.96 -4.81 2.67
CA ILE A 211 7.50 -5.86 1.80
C ILE A 211 6.31 -6.52 1.11
N ALA A 212 6.24 -6.40 -0.22
CA ALA A 212 5.21 -7.03 -1.01
C ALA A 212 5.69 -8.40 -1.50
N ILE A 213 4.88 -9.43 -1.27
CA ILE A 213 5.19 -10.81 -1.60
C ILE A 213 4.02 -11.41 -2.36
N GLY A 214 4.34 -12.08 -3.47
CA GLY A 214 3.40 -12.83 -4.26
C GLY A 214 4.11 -13.91 -5.03
N SER A 215 3.37 -14.75 -5.73
CA SER A 215 3.88 -15.86 -6.52
C SER A 215 3.46 -15.70 -8.00
N PRO A 216 4.12 -14.79 -8.76
CA PRO A 216 3.76 -14.54 -10.14
C PRO A 216 4.11 -15.75 -11.04
N LEU A 217 3.22 -16.02 -11.99
CA LEU A 217 3.46 -16.89 -13.16
C LEU A 217 3.67 -18.40 -12.88
N GLY A 218 3.43 -18.91 -11.67
CA GLY A 218 3.62 -20.35 -11.38
C GLY A 218 5.04 -20.90 -11.61
N VAL A 219 5.91 -20.12 -12.28
CA VAL A 219 7.28 -20.50 -12.65
C VAL A 219 8.30 -19.97 -11.62
N TYR A 220 7.99 -18.85 -10.95
CA TYR A 220 8.86 -18.24 -9.94
C TYR A 220 8.20 -18.31 -8.58
N THR A 221 8.72 -19.18 -7.73
CA THR A 221 8.30 -19.24 -6.32
C THR A 221 8.64 -17.93 -5.62
N ASN A 222 7.60 -17.17 -5.27
CA ASN A 222 7.63 -15.93 -4.47
C ASN A 222 8.56 -14.82 -5.01
N SER A 223 7.95 -13.87 -5.69
CA SER A 223 8.55 -12.57 -5.96
C SER A 223 8.44 -11.69 -4.71
N VAL A 224 9.55 -11.08 -4.31
CA VAL A 224 9.65 -10.20 -3.15
C VAL A 224 10.12 -8.84 -3.60
N THR A 225 9.36 -7.80 -3.27
CA THR A 225 9.76 -6.40 -3.46
C THR A 225 9.64 -5.67 -2.14
N ALA A 226 10.52 -4.70 -1.89
CA ALA A 226 10.54 -3.94 -0.65
C ALA A 226 10.50 -2.45 -0.93
N GLY A 227 9.85 -1.72 -0.05
CA GLY A 227 9.69 -0.28 -0.07
C GLY A 227 9.16 0.21 1.28
N ILE A 228 8.37 1.26 1.26
CA ILE A 228 7.73 1.85 2.43
C ILE A 228 6.23 2.04 2.21
N ILE A 229 5.50 2.26 3.28
CA ILE A 229 4.15 2.83 3.21
C ILE A 229 4.29 4.30 2.84
N SER A 230 3.87 4.67 1.63
CA SER A 230 3.99 6.02 1.10
C SER A 230 2.81 6.90 1.51
N ALA A 231 1.62 6.31 1.67
CA ALA A 231 0.41 6.99 2.15
C ALA A 231 -0.63 5.98 2.65
N ILE A 232 -1.66 6.48 3.35
CA ILE A 232 -2.79 5.71 3.89
C ILE A 232 -4.08 6.40 3.45
N GLY A 233 -5.18 5.65 3.32
CA GLY A 233 -6.50 6.18 2.99
C GLY A 233 -6.62 6.65 1.53
N ARG A 234 -5.90 5.98 0.60
CA ARG A 234 -5.96 6.33 -0.83
C ARG A 234 -7.18 5.74 -1.51
N GLU A 235 -7.65 6.49 -2.49
CA GLU A 235 -8.74 6.10 -3.38
C GLU A 235 -8.20 5.92 -4.80
N ILE A 236 -8.63 4.85 -5.46
CA ILE A 236 -8.31 4.60 -6.87
C ILE A 236 -9.55 4.10 -7.60
N THR A 237 -9.60 4.35 -8.90
CA THR A 237 -10.57 3.73 -9.80
C THR A 237 -9.84 2.68 -10.63
N THR A 238 -10.35 1.45 -10.60
CA THR A 238 -9.84 0.31 -11.37
C THR A 238 -10.92 -0.17 -12.35
N GLU A 239 -10.57 -1.11 -13.22
CA GLU A 239 -11.55 -1.81 -14.05
C GLU A 239 -12.61 -2.55 -13.21
N SER A 240 -12.24 -2.96 -12.01
CA SER A 240 -13.10 -3.64 -11.04
C SER A 240 -14.03 -2.71 -10.25
N GLY A 241 -13.86 -1.39 -10.42
CA GLY A 241 -14.60 -0.35 -9.71
C GLY A 241 -13.71 0.58 -8.88
N ARG A 242 -14.35 1.40 -8.07
CA ARG A 242 -13.67 2.30 -7.13
C ARG A 242 -13.30 1.54 -5.86
N LEU A 243 -12.07 1.69 -5.42
CA LEU A 243 -11.54 1.16 -4.16
C LEU A 243 -11.09 2.34 -3.29
N ASP A 244 -11.52 2.33 -2.04
CA ASP A 244 -11.24 3.37 -1.04
C ASP A 244 -10.38 2.82 0.10
N GLY A 245 -9.76 3.70 0.87
CA GLY A 245 -9.07 3.35 2.11
C GLY A 245 -7.74 2.59 1.91
N LEU A 246 -7.14 2.61 0.73
CA LEU A 246 -5.99 1.79 0.40
C LEU A 246 -4.69 2.28 1.04
N LEU A 247 -3.79 1.33 1.33
CA LEU A 247 -2.39 1.59 1.61
C LEU A 247 -1.64 1.83 0.30
N GLN A 248 -0.91 2.93 0.20
CA GLN A 248 0.01 3.21 -0.92
C GLN A 248 1.42 2.80 -0.53
N THR A 249 2.14 2.16 -1.44
CA THR A 249 3.54 1.74 -1.25
C THR A 249 4.36 1.97 -2.53
N ASP A 250 5.65 2.19 -2.40
CA ASP A 250 6.61 2.17 -3.50
C ASP A 250 7.30 0.79 -3.67
N ALA A 251 6.96 -0.19 -2.82
CA ALA A 251 7.25 -1.58 -3.12
C ALA A 251 6.56 -1.97 -4.43
N ALA A 252 7.31 -2.53 -5.37
CA ALA A 252 6.77 -2.79 -6.70
C ALA A 252 5.63 -3.82 -6.66
N ILE A 253 4.42 -3.39 -7.01
CA ILE A 253 3.26 -4.25 -7.23
C ILE A 253 3.15 -4.46 -8.74
N ASN A 254 3.03 -5.72 -9.18
CA ASN A 254 2.96 -6.09 -10.58
C ASN A 254 1.93 -7.22 -10.76
N PRO A 255 1.44 -7.47 -11.99
CA PRO A 255 0.62 -8.64 -12.27
C PRO A 255 1.28 -9.92 -11.76
N GLY A 256 0.52 -10.69 -10.97
CA GLY A 256 0.99 -11.91 -10.32
C GLY A 256 1.27 -11.78 -8.82
N ASN A 257 1.60 -10.59 -8.27
CA ASN A 257 1.60 -10.42 -6.81
C ASN A 257 0.28 -9.89 -6.26
N SER A 258 -0.70 -9.54 -7.11
CA SER A 258 -2.08 -9.25 -6.72
C SER A 258 -2.69 -10.45 -5.97
N GLY A 259 -3.37 -10.19 -4.86
CA GLY A 259 -3.86 -11.20 -3.92
C GLY A 259 -2.82 -11.73 -2.93
N GLY A 260 -1.53 -11.42 -3.14
CA GLY A 260 -0.46 -11.72 -2.20
C GLY A 260 -0.40 -10.75 -1.03
N ALA A 261 0.58 -10.94 -0.16
CA ALA A 261 0.72 -10.19 1.08
C ALA A 261 1.55 -8.91 0.91
N LEU A 262 1.11 -7.81 1.53
CA LEU A 262 1.96 -6.72 1.98
C LEU A 262 2.24 -6.98 3.47
N VAL A 263 3.52 -7.10 3.86
CA VAL A 263 3.91 -7.38 5.24
C VAL A 263 4.81 -6.27 5.79
N ASP A 264 4.82 -6.13 7.10
CA ASP A 264 5.74 -5.25 7.81
C ASP A 264 7.11 -5.91 8.06
N SER A 265 8.02 -5.20 8.72
CA SER A 265 9.35 -5.68 9.07
C SER A 265 9.37 -6.87 10.04
N SER A 266 8.25 -7.19 10.69
CA SER A 266 8.10 -8.39 11.53
C SER A 266 7.59 -9.60 10.75
N GLY A 267 7.18 -9.43 9.48
CA GLY A 267 6.56 -10.45 8.66
C GLY A 267 5.05 -10.61 8.89
N ALA A 268 4.43 -9.70 9.63
CA ALA A 268 2.98 -9.70 9.80
C ALA A 268 2.28 -9.06 8.59
N VAL A 269 1.20 -9.69 8.12
CA VAL A 269 0.41 -9.20 6.97
C VAL A 269 -0.36 -7.96 7.39
N ILE A 270 -0.06 -6.83 6.76
CA ILE A 270 -0.68 -5.52 6.97
C ILE A 270 -1.65 -5.14 5.85
N GLY A 271 -1.58 -5.83 4.71
CA GLY A 271 -2.49 -5.60 3.58
C GLY A 271 -2.43 -6.73 2.56
N ILE A 272 -3.37 -6.71 1.62
CA ILE A 272 -3.44 -7.59 0.45
C ILE A 272 -3.11 -6.75 -0.79
N ASN A 273 -2.05 -7.10 -1.49
CA ASN A 273 -1.63 -6.41 -2.73
C ASN A 273 -2.76 -6.46 -3.75
N THR A 274 -3.09 -5.34 -4.42
CA THR A 274 -4.22 -5.35 -5.36
C THR A 274 -3.92 -4.73 -6.71
N ALA A 275 -3.42 -3.51 -6.77
CA ALA A 275 -3.35 -2.76 -8.01
C ALA A 275 -2.09 -1.90 -8.11
N ILE A 276 -1.78 -1.51 -9.34
CA ILE A 276 -0.81 -0.46 -9.66
C ILE A 276 -1.56 0.76 -10.19
N SER A 277 -1.01 1.95 -9.96
CA SER A 277 -1.50 3.16 -10.62
C SER A 277 -1.18 3.11 -12.11
N THR A 278 -2.17 3.39 -12.95
CA THR A 278 -1.96 3.64 -14.39
C THR A 278 -1.35 5.02 -14.65
N GLU A 279 -1.38 5.92 -13.67
CA GLU A 279 -0.94 7.32 -13.79
C GLU A 279 0.51 7.57 -13.37
N GLY A 280 1.22 6.56 -12.77
CA GLY A 280 2.60 6.75 -12.33
C GLY A 280 3.36 5.45 -12.08
N ALA A 281 4.60 5.36 -12.59
CA ALA A 281 5.47 4.24 -12.30
C ALA A 281 5.91 4.25 -10.82
N GLY A 282 5.91 3.08 -10.18
CA GLY A 282 6.37 2.92 -8.79
C GLY A 282 5.33 3.27 -7.72
N ILE A 283 4.04 3.29 -8.07
CA ILE A 283 2.95 3.46 -7.11
C ILE A 283 2.14 2.18 -7.06
N GLY A 284 2.24 1.45 -5.96
CA GLY A 284 1.46 0.26 -5.67
C GLY A 284 0.42 0.51 -4.60
N PHE A 285 -0.63 -0.32 -4.58
CA PHE A 285 -1.71 -0.25 -3.60
C PHE A 285 -1.99 -1.62 -2.98
N ALA A 286 -2.37 -1.60 -1.71
CA ALA A 286 -2.83 -2.79 -1.00
C ALA A 286 -4.09 -2.47 -0.18
N ILE A 287 -4.98 -3.44 -0.09
CA ILE A 287 -6.18 -3.38 0.75
C ILE A 287 -5.73 -3.64 2.19
N PRO A 288 -6.02 -2.74 3.15
CA PRO A 288 -5.66 -2.92 4.55
C PRO A 288 -6.18 -4.24 5.13
N ILE A 289 -5.38 -4.91 5.95
CA ILE A 289 -5.76 -6.23 6.51
C ILE A 289 -6.97 -6.12 7.47
N ASP A 290 -7.16 -5.00 8.15
CA ASP A 290 -8.29 -4.80 9.05
C ASP A 290 -9.62 -4.70 8.26
N ILE A 291 -9.59 -4.27 6.98
CA ILE A 291 -10.75 -4.34 6.06
C ILE A 291 -11.08 -5.79 5.65
N ALA A 292 -10.04 -6.64 5.51
CA ALA A 292 -10.20 -8.04 5.13
C ALA A 292 -10.67 -8.93 6.30
N ARG A 293 -10.27 -8.60 7.52
CA ARG A 293 -10.50 -9.41 8.73
C ARG A 293 -11.96 -9.86 8.92
N PRO A 294 -12.98 -8.98 8.83
CA PRO A 294 -14.37 -9.41 9.05
C PRO A 294 -14.85 -10.49 8.08
N ILE A 295 -14.49 -10.44 6.79
CA ILE A 295 -14.88 -11.49 5.83
C ILE A 295 -14.10 -12.79 6.05
N MET A 296 -12.84 -12.70 6.50
CA MET A 296 -12.05 -13.88 6.89
C MET A 296 -12.66 -14.59 8.09
N GLU A 297 -13.11 -13.83 9.11
CA GLU A 297 -13.79 -14.36 10.29
C GLU A 297 -15.16 -14.96 9.96
N GLN A 298 -15.93 -14.33 9.07
CA GLN A 298 -17.20 -14.88 8.57
C GLN A 298 -16.98 -16.23 7.87
N ALA A 299 -15.97 -16.34 7.02
CA ALA A 299 -15.63 -17.58 6.34
C ALA A 299 -15.23 -18.69 7.33
N LEU A 300 -14.39 -18.39 8.33
CA LEU A 300 -14.04 -19.33 9.39
C LEU A 300 -15.25 -19.78 10.21
N ALA A 301 -16.23 -18.92 10.40
CA ALA A 301 -17.49 -19.25 11.07
C ALA A 301 -18.48 -20.01 10.16
N GLY A 302 -18.17 -20.22 8.88
CA GLY A 302 -19.03 -20.90 7.91
C GLY A 302 -20.28 -20.10 7.53
N VAL A 303 -20.26 -18.76 7.69
CA VAL A 303 -21.38 -17.90 7.33
C VAL A 303 -21.11 -17.18 6.02
N GLU A 304 -22.18 -16.85 5.28
CA GLU A 304 -22.08 -16.11 4.02
C GLU A 304 -21.40 -14.75 4.21
N LEU A 305 -20.51 -14.41 3.28
CA LEU A 305 -19.80 -13.13 3.32
C LEU A 305 -20.79 -11.99 3.13
N SER A 306 -20.73 -11.04 4.04
CA SER A 306 -21.60 -9.86 4.01
C SER A 306 -20.90 -8.64 4.60
N ARG A 307 -21.30 -7.45 4.12
CA ARG A 307 -20.75 -6.20 4.62
C ARG A 307 -21.75 -5.46 5.48
N PRO A 308 -21.29 -4.79 6.53
CA PRO A 308 -22.12 -3.95 7.36
C PRO A 308 -22.65 -2.77 6.56
N TRP A 309 -23.85 -2.33 6.91
CA TRP A 309 -24.53 -1.25 6.23
C TRP A 309 -25.39 -0.45 7.22
N ILE A 310 -25.33 0.86 7.12
CA ILE A 310 -26.20 1.76 7.88
C ILE A 310 -27.33 2.35 7.04
N GLY A 311 -27.17 2.42 5.73
CA GLY A 311 -28.21 2.88 4.81
C GLY A 311 -28.35 4.38 4.70
N ILE A 312 -27.23 5.06 4.46
CA ILE A 312 -27.18 6.49 4.18
C ILE A 312 -26.52 6.79 2.84
N ARG A 313 -26.91 7.92 2.26
CA ARG A 313 -26.13 8.66 1.24
C ARG A 313 -25.47 9.83 1.95
N TYR A 314 -24.20 10.02 1.73
CA TYR A 314 -23.46 11.08 2.42
C TYR A 314 -22.40 11.69 1.52
N VAL A 315 -21.97 12.87 1.90
CA VAL A 315 -20.83 13.58 1.31
C VAL A 315 -19.74 13.66 2.38
N ALA A 316 -18.53 13.18 2.07
CA ALA A 316 -17.38 13.37 2.93
C ALA A 316 -17.04 14.86 2.97
N LEU A 317 -16.87 15.40 4.18
CA LEU A 317 -16.61 16.81 4.37
C LEU A 317 -15.11 17.10 4.28
N ASP A 318 -14.82 18.09 3.45
CA ASP A 318 -13.55 18.80 3.40
C ASP A 318 -13.82 20.32 3.50
N ARG A 319 -12.76 21.15 3.53
CA ARG A 319 -12.89 22.60 3.60
C ARG A 319 -13.67 23.19 2.43
N ARG A 320 -13.51 22.63 1.23
CA ARG A 320 -14.16 23.10 0.01
C ARG A 320 -15.65 22.78 0.04
N THR A 321 -15.97 21.53 0.31
CA THR A 321 -17.35 21.03 0.39
C THR A 321 -18.12 21.74 1.50
N ALA A 322 -17.51 21.94 2.66
CA ALA A 322 -18.11 22.68 3.76
C ALA A 322 -18.42 24.14 3.38
N ALA A 323 -17.48 24.83 2.75
CA ALA A 323 -17.68 26.21 2.28
C ALA A 323 -18.79 26.33 1.22
N GLN A 324 -18.85 25.39 0.28
CA GLN A 324 -19.90 25.36 -0.75
C GLN A 324 -21.31 25.16 -0.22
N ASN A 325 -21.43 24.44 0.93
CA ASN A 325 -22.72 24.11 1.55
C ASN A 325 -23.02 24.91 2.82
N ASN A 326 -22.23 25.96 3.12
CA ASN A 326 -22.35 26.81 4.32
C ASN A 326 -22.32 26.00 5.63
N LEU A 327 -21.52 24.92 5.67
CA LEU A 327 -21.31 24.11 6.87
C LEU A 327 -20.15 24.66 7.70
N THR A 328 -20.25 24.57 9.02
CA THR A 328 -19.20 25.02 9.95
C THR A 328 -18.15 23.98 10.22
N LEU A 329 -18.44 22.70 9.92
CA LEU A 329 -17.54 21.58 10.06
C LEU A 329 -16.95 21.21 8.69
N PHE A 330 -15.68 20.88 8.67
CA PHE A 330 -14.94 20.47 7.46
C PHE A 330 -14.35 19.06 7.58
N GLN A 331 -14.85 18.26 8.52
CA GLN A 331 -14.56 16.84 8.70
C GLN A 331 -15.83 16.12 9.12
N GLY A 332 -15.98 14.86 8.68
CA GLY A 332 -17.12 14.03 8.95
C GLY A 332 -17.87 13.59 7.69
N ALA A 333 -18.94 12.85 7.88
CA ALA A 333 -19.85 12.38 6.84
C ALA A 333 -21.18 13.12 6.95
N TRP A 334 -21.43 14.05 6.05
CA TRP A 334 -22.68 14.82 5.98
C TRP A 334 -23.74 14.02 5.26
N ILE A 335 -24.82 13.65 5.95
CA ILE A 335 -25.94 12.93 5.38
C ILE A 335 -26.71 13.84 4.42
N SER A 336 -26.57 13.56 3.15
CA SER A 336 -27.17 14.30 2.05
C SER A 336 -27.30 13.42 0.81
N GLY A 337 -28.49 13.28 0.29
CA GLY A 337 -28.78 12.58 -0.96
C GLY A 337 -28.94 13.52 -2.16
N GLY A 338 -28.63 14.80 -2.00
CA GLY A 338 -28.83 15.80 -3.05
C GLY A 338 -30.32 16.08 -3.28
N THR A 339 -30.89 15.59 -4.37
CA THR A 339 -32.35 15.71 -4.69
C THR A 339 -33.19 14.62 -4.05
N GLU A 340 -32.58 13.56 -3.52
CA GLU A 340 -33.26 12.47 -2.80
C GLU A 340 -32.96 12.58 -1.30
N SER A 341 -33.61 11.73 -0.49
CA SER A 341 -33.24 11.62 0.92
C SER A 341 -31.87 11.00 1.08
N GLY A 342 -31.06 11.53 1.98
CA GLY A 342 -29.81 10.92 2.41
C GLY A 342 -30.04 9.65 3.23
N ILE A 343 -31.24 9.44 3.76
CA ILE A 343 -31.61 8.22 4.49
C ILE A 343 -32.31 7.26 3.54
N VAL A 344 -31.83 6.02 3.49
CA VAL A 344 -32.50 4.96 2.72
C VAL A 344 -33.67 4.40 3.52
N THR A 345 -34.86 4.34 2.90
CA THR A 345 -36.07 3.82 3.55
C THR A 345 -35.90 2.35 3.96
N GLY A 346 -36.30 1.99 5.16
CA GLY A 346 -36.17 0.66 5.75
C GLY A 346 -34.77 0.33 6.24
N SER A 347 -33.87 1.33 6.28
CA SER A 347 -32.47 1.14 6.68
C SER A 347 -32.27 1.18 8.19
N PRO A 348 -31.13 0.66 8.69
CA PRO A 348 -30.66 0.86 10.06
C PRO A 348 -30.57 2.33 10.48
N ALA A 349 -30.18 3.21 9.56
CA ALA A 349 -30.12 4.65 9.81
C ALA A 349 -31.48 5.25 10.12
N GLU A 350 -32.51 4.88 9.32
CA GLU A 350 -33.90 5.30 9.57
C GLU A 350 -34.41 4.78 10.91
N ALA A 351 -34.17 3.48 11.19
CA ALA A 351 -34.59 2.84 12.45
C ALA A 351 -33.86 3.47 13.68
N ALA A 352 -32.63 3.93 13.52
CA ALA A 352 -31.88 4.62 14.56
C ALA A 352 -32.24 6.11 14.70
N GLY A 353 -33.06 6.66 13.78
CA GLY A 353 -33.49 8.05 13.82
C GLY A 353 -32.43 9.05 13.31
N LEU A 354 -31.53 8.63 12.44
CA LEU A 354 -30.69 9.54 11.67
C LEU A 354 -31.57 10.32 10.68
N THR A 355 -31.20 11.55 10.37
CA THR A 355 -31.97 12.46 9.50
C THR A 355 -31.05 13.15 8.48
N ASP A 356 -31.67 13.62 7.38
CA ASP A 356 -30.97 14.49 6.44
C ASP A 356 -30.40 15.73 7.14
N GLY A 357 -29.20 16.11 6.78
CA GLY A 357 -28.46 17.23 7.37
C GLY A 357 -27.62 16.88 8.60
N ASP A 358 -27.75 15.67 9.16
CA ASP A 358 -26.86 15.19 10.20
C ASP A 358 -25.43 15.09 9.69
N ILE A 359 -24.45 15.39 10.54
CA ILE A 359 -23.03 15.18 10.25
C ILE A 359 -22.49 14.16 11.25
N ILE A 360 -22.16 12.96 10.76
CA ILE A 360 -21.51 11.94 11.58
C ILE A 360 -20.03 12.34 11.71
N THR A 361 -19.57 12.55 12.93
CA THR A 361 -18.20 13.01 13.21
C THR A 361 -17.31 11.91 13.78
N LYS A 362 -17.90 10.89 14.42
CA LYS A 362 -17.17 9.73 14.95
C LYS A 362 -17.97 8.44 14.85
N VAL A 363 -17.26 7.33 14.76
CA VAL A 363 -17.77 5.96 14.93
C VAL A 363 -17.01 5.34 16.10
N GLU A 364 -17.70 4.89 17.15
CA GLU A 364 -17.07 4.30 18.36
C GLU A 364 -15.92 5.17 18.93
N GLY A 365 -16.09 6.49 18.91
CA GLY A 365 -15.10 7.45 19.39
C GLY A 365 -13.97 7.78 18.41
N VAL A 366 -13.82 7.02 17.29
CA VAL A 366 -12.83 7.30 16.25
C VAL A 366 -13.35 8.42 15.34
N VAL A 367 -12.56 9.46 15.16
CA VAL A 367 -12.92 10.63 14.34
C VAL A 367 -12.95 10.24 12.87
N ILE A 368 -13.98 10.71 12.15
CA ILE A 368 -14.06 10.59 10.69
C ILE A 368 -13.22 11.72 10.08
N ASP A 369 -12.16 11.36 9.37
CA ASP A 369 -11.26 12.26 8.65
C ASP A 369 -10.78 11.60 7.33
N GLU A 370 -9.79 12.20 6.68
CA GLU A 370 -9.20 11.67 5.44
C GLU A 370 -8.50 10.31 5.65
N LEU A 371 -7.98 10.04 6.86
CA LEU A 371 -7.31 8.78 7.20
C LEU A 371 -8.30 7.71 7.68
N HIS A 372 -9.46 8.13 8.16
CA HIS A 372 -10.51 7.28 8.71
C HIS A 372 -11.86 7.64 8.09
N PRO A 373 -12.08 7.37 6.79
CA PRO A 373 -13.38 7.57 6.15
C PRO A 373 -14.46 6.72 6.82
N LEU A 374 -15.70 7.19 6.81
CA LEU A 374 -16.83 6.48 7.42
C LEU A 374 -16.94 5.03 6.96
N GLN A 375 -16.75 4.77 5.66
CA GLN A 375 -16.84 3.42 5.09
C GLN A 375 -15.81 2.47 5.69
N ASP A 376 -14.56 2.92 5.85
CA ASP A 376 -13.46 2.12 6.39
C ASP A 376 -13.65 1.81 7.87
N LEU A 377 -14.26 2.74 8.61
CA LEU A 377 -14.63 2.51 10.00
C LEU A 377 -15.77 1.49 10.11
N LEU A 378 -16.77 1.56 9.22
CA LEU A 378 -17.92 0.65 9.25
C LEU A 378 -17.54 -0.79 8.86
N VAL A 379 -16.71 -0.98 7.84
CA VAL A 379 -16.35 -2.33 7.35
C VAL A 379 -15.58 -3.18 8.35
N GLN A 380 -15.08 -2.58 9.44
CA GLN A 380 -14.41 -3.29 10.54
C GLN A 380 -15.39 -4.02 11.47
N TYR A 381 -16.69 -3.79 11.31
CA TYR A 381 -17.74 -4.42 12.11
C TYR A 381 -18.47 -5.50 11.31
N SER A 382 -19.12 -6.42 12.00
CA SER A 382 -20.02 -7.40 11.38
C SER A 382 -21.43 -6.87 11.30
N PRO A 383 -22.25 -7.28 10.32
CA PRO A 383 -23.70 -7.07 10.36
C PRO A 383 -24.29 -7.56 11.68
N GLY A 384 -25.24 -6.82 12.23
CA GLY A 384 -25.84 -7.07 13.55
C GLY A 384 -25.10 -6.42 14.72
N ALA A 385 -23.88 -5.92 14.53
CA ALA A 385 -23.20 -5.17 15.56
C ALA A 385 -23.93 -3.85 15.86
N VAL A 386 -23.93 -3.45 17.14
CA VAL A 386 -24.43 -2.13 17.56
C VAL A 386 -23.23 -1.22 17.71
N ILE A 387 -23.23 -0.10 17.00
CA ILE A 387 -22.20 0.94 17.06
C ILE A 387 -22.78 2.26 17.52
N VAL A 388 -21.93 3.09 18.15
CA VAL A 388 -22.30 4.44 18.60
C VAL A 388 -21.70 5.46 17.64
N LEU A 389 -22.55 6.35 17.12
CA LEU A 389 -22.17 7.46 16.26
C LEU A 389 -22.24 8.77 17.05
N ASP A 390 -21.17 9.59 17.02
CA ASP A 390 -21.27 10.99 17.43
C ASP A 390 -21.74 11.80 16.21
N VAL A 391 -22.88 12.46 16.35
CA VAL A 391 -23.57 13.16 15.27
C VAL A 391 -23.76 14.61 15.66
N ILE A 392 -23.49 15.55 14.76
CA ILE A 392 -23.89 16.95 14.89
C ILE A 392 -25.22 17.14 14.20
N ARG A 393 -26.22 17.50 14.99
CA ARG A 393 -27.59 17.81 14.57
C ARG A 393 -27.96 19.20 15.02
N SER A 394 -28.26 20.11 14.10
CA SER A 394 -28.61 21.51 14.40
C SER A 394 -27.60 22.21 15.33
N GLY A 395 -26.32 21.90 15.17
CA GLY A 395 -25.22 22.48 15.97
C GLY A 395 -24.95 21.83 17.32
N ALA A 396 -25.76 20.84 17.73
CA ALA A 396 -25.56 20.08 18.97
C ALA A 396 -24.99 18.68 18.69
N THR A 397 -24.11 18.20 19.57
CA THR A 397 -23.63 16.82 19.50
C THR A 397 -24.64 15.87 20.15
N VAL A 398 -25.05 14.84 19.42
CA VAL A 398 -25.92 13.75 19.88
C VAL A 398 -25.22 12.41 19.64
N GLN A 399 -25.37 11.49 20.55
CA GLN A 399 -24.96 10.09 20.32
C GLN A 399 -26.15 9.27 19.85
N ILE A 400 -25.94 8.52 18.77
CA ILE A 400 -26.96 7.66 18.17
C ILE A 400 -26.38 6.26 18.05
N SER A 401 -27.07 5.28 18.66
CA SER A 401 -26.72 3.87 18.52
C SER A 401 -27.42 3.30 17.29
N VAL A 402 -26.64 2.65 16.43
CA VAL A 402 -27.12 2.04 15.18
C VAL A 402 -26.79 0.55 15.20
N THR A 403 -27.80 -0.31 14.99
CA THR A 403 -27.56 -1.73 14.70
C THR A 403 -27.29 -1.89 13.22
N LEU A 404 -26.09 -2.36 12.85
CA LEU A 404 -25.68 -2.51 11.46
C LEU A 404 -26.52 -3.59 10.75
N GLY A 405 -27.03 -3.28 9.57
CA GLY A 405 -27.67 -4.24 8.69
C GLY A 405 -26.69 -4.93 7.76
N ILE A 406 -27.21 -5.84 6.94
CA ILE A 406 -26.48 -6.43 5.81
C ILE A 406 -26.63 -5.48 4.62
N ARG A 407 -25.51 -5.16 3.94
CA ARG A 407 -25.54 -4.36 2.71
C ARG A 407 -26.36 -5.11 1.65
N PRO A 408 -27.38 -4.50 1.06
CA PRO A 408 -28.11 -5.12 -0.06
C PRO A 408 -27.18 -5.38 -1.24
N ASN A 409 -27.30 -6.54 -1.88
CA ASN A 409 -26.65 -6.81 -3.14
C ASN A 409 -27.22 -5.84 -4.20
N GLN A 410 -26.34 -5.10 -4.85
CA GLN A 410 -26.70 -4.20 -5.96
C GLN A 410 -26.64 -4.95 -7.28
#